data_3d98c835cf6c6f020d7c5bdf3a98dce9
#
_entry.id   3d98c835cf6c6f020d7c5bdf3a98dce9
#
_cell.length_a   1.000
_cell.length_b   1.000
_cell.length_c   1.000
_cell.angle_alpha   90.00
_cell.angle_beta   90.00
_cell.angle_gamma   90.00
#
_symmetry.space_group_name_H-M   'P 1'
#
loop_
_entity.id
_entity.type
_entity.pdbx_description
1 polymer ?
#
loop_
_entity_poly.entity_id
_entity_poly.type
_entity_poly.pdbx_seq_one_letter_code
_entity_poly.pdbx_strand_id
1 'polypeptide(L)'
;MSTQPSTFGAHAPEALDARALFATLAGLCGSFVAIGLARFAYTPLIPPLIQAHWFTASQAVTLGAANFAGYLIGALLGRPIAHALTNRHALRLLMLAATAAFFACAFPLSVSWFFVWRLTSGVAGGAIMVLVATSILPHVPPARRGFVSGMIFLGLGLGIAASGTAIPWLLRHGLRDTWIGLGVLALVLTAISWFGWPRGDAPAAPQHAAAPRAGHADSPRTAFALRLLYAQYAANALGLVPAMVLLVDYVARGLGHGAATGAHDWVLYGVAAIAGPIVCGQAADRIGFRAAWRVALLLQALAVALLAVSSQTWAILVATLVLGAFTPGVVPLALGRIHELVPHDHLEQRAAWSRATTAFALFQALGGYGYSWLFAHSHENYALIFACGAVALTLALLADVFLNRREA
;
A
#
# COMPACT_ATOMS: atom_id res chain seq x y z
N MET A 1 -44.05 -36.64 26.57
CA MET A 1 -43.57 -35.29 26.21
C MET A 1 -42.31 -35.04 27.01
N SER A 2 -41.16 -35.31 26.43
CA SER A 2 -39.85 -35.04 27.04
C SER A 2 -39.19 -33.92 26.23
N THR A 3 -39.16 -32.74 26.83
CA THR A 3 -38.45 -31.58 26.32
C THR A 3 -36.94 -31.73 26.56
N GLN A 4 -36.16 -31.95 25.52
CA GLN A 4 -34.71 -31.81 25.58
C GLN A 4 -34.35 -30.32 25.63
N PRO A 5 -33.47 -29.87 26.54
CA PRO A 5 -32.90 -28.53 26.51
C PRO A 5 -31.84 -28.45 25.40
N SER A 6 -32.05 -27.57 24.44
CA SER A 6 -31.03 -27.19 23.46
C SER A 6 -29.92 -26.41 24.17
N THR A 7 -28.82 -27.09 24.43
CA THR A 7 -27.57 -26.40 24.85
C THR A 7 -26.99 -25.68 23.66
N PHE A 8 -27.24 -24.38 23.56
CA PHE A 8 -26.41 -23.45 22.77
C PHE A 8 -25.03 -23.39 23.45
N GLY A 9 -24.16 -24.32 23.09
CA GLY A 9 -22.75 -24.23 23.41
C GLY A 9 -22.17 -23.04 22.63
N ALA A 10 -21.90 -21.93 23.33
CA ALA A 10 -21.03 -20.90 22.82
C ALA A 10 -19.65 -21.52 22.60
N HIS A 11 -19.34 -21.91 21.36
CA HIS A 11 -17.99 -22.33 20.99
C HIS A 11 -17.07 -21.14 21.26
N ALA A 12 -16.18 -21.28 22.25
CA ALA A 12 -15.08 -20.35 22.45
C ALA A 12 -14.32 -20.24 21.10
N PRO A 13 -13.95 -19.02 20.66
CA PRO A 13 -13.30 -18.85 19.38
C PRO A 13 -12.03 -19.71 19.36
N GLU A 14 -11.94 -20.63 18.41
CA GLU A 14 -10.80 -21.52 18.22
C GLU A 14 -9.49 -20.73 18.30
N ALA A 15 -8.59 -21.13 19.19
CA ALA A 15 -7.28 -20.49 19.33
C ALA A 15 -6.45 -20.74 18.06
N LEU A 16 -5.65 -19.77 17.67
CA LEU A 16 -4.68 -19.95 16.60
C LEU A 16 -3.64 -20.98 17.03
N ASP A 17 -3.42 -21.99 16.23
CA ASP A 17 -2.34 -22.94 16.46
C ASP A 17 -0.96 -22.29 16.19
N ALA A 18 0.10 -22.94 16.63
CA ALA A 18 1.46 -22.42 16.47
C ALA A 18 1.83 -22.20 14.99
N ARG A 19 1.31 -23.03 14.07
CA ARG A 19 1.57 -22.90 12.63
C ARG A 19 0.90 -21.67 12.06
N ALA A 20 -0.35 -21.39 12.42
CA ALA A 20 -1.06 -20.19 12.01
C ALA A 20 -0.40 -18.91 12.57
N LEU A 21 0.12 -18.94 13.82
CA LEU A 21 0.87 -17.85 14.41
C LEU A 21 2.18 -17.58 13.65
N PHE A 22 2.96 -18.63 13.34
CA PHE A 22 4.17 -18.50 12.53
C PHE A 22 3.89 -18.00 11.11
N ALA A 23 2.81 -18.47 10.48
CA ALA A 23 2.39 -17.97 9.18
C ALA A 23 1.98 -16.50 9.24
N THR A 24 1.27 -16.09 10.29
CA THR A 24 0.89 -14.68 10.53
C THR A 24 2.13 -13.79 10.70
N LEU A 25 3.10 -14.25 11.50
CA LEU A 25 4.38 -13.55 11.67
C LEU A 25 5.14 -13.44 10.34
N ALA A 26 5.19 -14.52 9.55
CA ALA A 26 5.81 -14.48 8.23
C ALA A 26 5.11 -13.46 7.31
N GLY A 27 3.78 -13.41 7.34
CA GLY A 27 2.99 -12.43 6.58
C GLY A 27 3.26 -10.98 7.01
N LEU A 28 3.36 -10.73 8.31
CA LEU A 28 3.75 -9.44 8.86
C LEU A 28 5.15 -9.04 8.39
N CYS A 29 6.15 -9.93 8.51
CA CYS A 29 7.50 -9.69 8.01
C CYS A 29 7.52 -9.44 6.50
N GLY A 30 6.71 -10.18 5.73
CA GLY A 30 6.58 -10.00 4.29
C GLY A 30 6.07 -8.60 3.92
N SER A 31 5.00 -8.14 4.54
CA SER A 31 4.44 -6.80 4.33
C SER A 31 5.38 -5.69 4.83
N PHE A 32 6.08 -5.94 5.93
CA PHE A 32 7.08 -5.02 6.48
C PHE A 32 8.22 -4.79 5.48
N VAL A 33 8.84 -5.85 4.96
CA VAL A 33 9.96 -5.76 4.01
C VAL A 33 9.50 -5.26 2.65
N ALA A 34 8.44 -5.88 2.12
CA ALA A 34 8.05 -5.69 0.73
C ALA A 34 7.43 -4.33 0.42
N ILE A 35 6.71 -3.75 1.39
CA ILE A 35 6.04 -2.48 1.22
C ILE A 35 6.58 -1.47 2.23
N GLY A 36 6.55 -1.78 3.51
CA GLY A 36 6.99 -0.88 4.57
C GLY A 36 8.41 -0.36 4.33
N LEU A 37 9.37 -1.24 4.11
CA LEU A 37 10.74 -0.83 3.83
C LEU A 37 10.99 -0.58 2.34
N ALA A 38 10.79 -1.57 1.47
CA ALA A 38 11.22 -1.52 0.08
C ALA A 38 10.60 -0.36 -0.71
N ARG A 39 9.41 0.08 -0.33
CA ARG A 39 8.72 1.19 -0.94
C ARG A 39 8.87 2.48 -0.13
N PHE A 40 8.47 2.45 1.13
CA PHE A 40 8.30 3.65 1.93
C PHE A 40 9.58 4.12 2.62
N ALA A 41 10.60 3.26 2.85
CA ALA A 41 11.89 3.72 3.35
C ALA A 41 12.66 4.59 2.36
N TYR A 42 12.27 4.60 1.09
CA TYR A 42 12.89 5.46 0.08
C TYR A 42 12.55 6.94 0.27
N THR A 43 11.34 7.25 0.72
CA THR A 43 10.86 8.63 0.88
C THR A 43 11.76 9.44 1.83
N PRO A 44 12.12 9.00 3.04
CA PRO A 44 13.05 9.73 3.89
C PRO A 44 14.53 9.68 3.41
N LEU A 45 14.85 8.85 2.42
CA LEU A 45 16.19 8.83 1.81
C LEU A 45 16.35 9.83 0.66
N ILE A 46 15.26 10.35 0.08
CA ILE A 46 15.34 11.30 -1.04
C ILE A 46 16.19 12.55 -0.69
N PRO A 47 15.93 13.28 0.39
CA PRO A 47 16.76 14.45 0.74
C PRO A 47 18.23 14.10 0.94
N PRO A 48 18.62 13.06 1.71
CA PRO A 48 20.02 12.67 1.86
C PRO A 48 20.71 12.26 0.54
N LEU A 49 19.98 11.56 -0.37
CA LEU A 49 20.52 11.17 -1.68
C LEU A 49 20.88 12.38 -2.52
N ILE A 50 20.06 13.44 -2.48
CA ILE A 50 20.28 14.68 -3.20
C ILE A 50 21.41 15.48 -2.55
N GLN A 51 21.42 15.62 -1.22
CA GLN A 51 22.45 16.35 -0.48
C GLN A 51 23.83 15.71 -0.62
N ALA A 52 23.89 14.39 -0.67
CA ALA A 52 25.14 13.64 -0.89
C ALA A 52 25.56 13.60 -2.39
N HIS A 53 24.84 14.28 -3.27
CA HIS A 53 25.09 14.32 -4.72
C HIS A 53 25.13 12.94 -5.41
N TRP A 54 24.44 11.93 -4.83
CA TRP A 54 24.28 10.66 -5.52
C TRP A 54 23.38 10.79 -6.74
N PHE A 55 22.33 11.61 -6.64
CA PHE A 55 21.36 11.88 -7.70
C PHE A 55 20.88 13.32 -7.65
N THR A 56 20.44 13.83 -8.80
CA THR A 56 19.67 15.08 -8.87
C THR A 56 18.28 14.86 -8.26
N ALA A 57 17.58 15.94 -7.89
CA ALA A 57 16.24 15.85 -7.34
C ALA A 57 15.28 15.10 -8.28
N SER A 58 15.31 15.43 -9.59
CA SER A 58 14.51 14.75 -10.60
C SER A 58 14.84 13.25 -10.70
N GLN A 59 16.12 12.87 -10.69
CA GLN A 59 16.53 11.47 -10.70
C GLN A 59 16.05 10.74 -9.45
N ALA A 60 16.18 11.34 -8.26
CA ALA A 60 15.74 10.75 -7.00
C ALA A 60 14.22 10.49 -7.00
N VAL A 61 13.41 11.43 -7.48
CA VAL A 61 11.95 11.25 -7.60
C VAL A 61 11.61 10.16 -8.63
N THR A 62 12.28 10.14 -9.77
CA THR A 62 12.11 9.09 -10.81
C THR A 62 12.43 7.69 -10.28
N LEU A 63 13.47 7.55 -9.46
CA LEU A 63 13.84 6.29 -8.82
C LEU A 63 12.79 5.83 -7.80
N GLY A 64 12.05 6.76 -7.18
CA GLY A 64 10.85 6.47 -6.41
C GLY A 64 9.73 5.88 -7.28
N ALA A 65 9.49 6.49 -8.46
CA ALA A 65 8.50 6.04 -9.43
C ALA A 65 8.83 4.64 -10.01
N ALA A 66 10.10 4.28 -10.14
CA ALA A 66 10.53 2.96 -10.58
C ALA A 66 9.98 1.83 -9.69
N ASN A 67 9.91 2.06 -8.37
CA ASN A 67 9.31 1.09 -7.45
C ASN A 67 7.79 0.94 -7.69
N PHE A 68 7.07 2.01 -8.03
CA PHE A 68 5.64 1.93 -8.36
C PHE A 68 5.39 1.15 -9.64
N ALA A 69 6.20 1.35 -10.67
CA ALA A 69 6.13 0.55 -11.89
C ALA A 69 6.43 -0.94 -11.61
N GLY A 70 7.46 -1.20 -10.80
CA GLY A 70 7.76 -2.55 -10.34
C GLY A 70 6.59 -3.17 -9.58
N TYR A 71 5.94 -2.40 -8.70
CA TYR A 71 4.77 -2.88 -7.95
C TYR A 71 3.62 -3.31 -8.87
N LEU A 72 3.31 -2.53 -9.90
CA LEU A 72 2.34 -2.92 -10.91
C LEU A 72 2.71 -4.24 -11.60
N ILE A 73 3.97 -4.36 -12.06
CA ILE A 73 4.48 -5.58 -12.71
C ILE A 73 4.36 -6.77 -11.74
N GLY A 74 4.79 -6.60 -10.49
CA GLY A 74 4.73 -7.64 -9.46
C GLY A 74 3.31 -8.06 -9.12
N ALA A 75 2.38 -7.13 -9.03
CA ALA A 75 0.97 -7.42 -8.80
C ALA A 75 0.34 -8.26 -9.93
N LEU A 76 0.73 -8.01 -11.17
CA LEU A 76 0.29 -8.77 -12.33
C LEU A 76 0.98 -10.15 -12.42
N LEU A 77 2.27 -10.21 -12.11
CA LEU A 77 3.08 -11.44 -12.24
C LEU A 77 3.07 -12.33 -10.99
N GLY A 78 2.57 -11.88 -9.85
CA GLY A 78 2.62 -12.62 -8.59
C GLY A 78 2.01 -14.02 -8.70
N ARG A 79 0.81 -14.15 -9.29
CA ARG A 79 0.17 -15.46 -9.50
C ARG A 79 0.92 -16.35 -10.51
N PRO A 80 1.30 -15.88 -11.71
CA PRO A 80 2.18 -16.65 -12.61
C PRO A 80 3.46 -17.16 -11.94
N ILE A 81 4.15 -16.32 -11.17
CA ILE A 81 5.36 -16.72 -10.42
C ILE A 81 5.05 -17.81 -9.41
N ALA A 82 3.94 -17.70 -8.67
CA ALA A 82 3.54 -18.71 -7.70
C ALA A 82 3.13 -20.04 -8.36
N HIS A 83 2.50 -20.01 -9.53
CA HIS A 83 2.21 -21.19 -10.30
C HIS A 83 3.48 -21.91 -10.79
N ALA A 84 4.51 -21.18 -11.16
CA ALA A 84 5.78 -21.76 -11.60
C ALA A 84 6.64 -22.32 -10.45
N LEU A 85 6.58 -21.71 -9.25
CA LEU A 85 7.52 -21.97 -8.15
C LEU A 85 6.89 -22.52 -6.88
N THR A 86 5.58 -22.60 -6.75
CA THR A 86 4.79 -22.66 -5.51
C THR A 86 4.80 -21.38 -4.69
N ASN A 87 3.71 -21.11 -3.96
CA ASN A 87 3.56 -19.89 -3.15
C ASN A 87 4.73 -19.70 -2.17
N ARG A 88 5.14 -20.78 -1.50
CA ARG A 88 6.23 -20.74 -0.51
C ARG A 88 7.58 -20.33 -1.11
N HIS A 89 7.98 -20.94 -2.22
CA HIS A 89 9.25 -20.62 -2.86
C HIS A 89 9.21 -19.25 -3.52
N ALA A 90 8.08 -18.88 -4.13
CA ALA A 90 7.87 -17.54 -4.67
C ALA A 90 8.04 -16.46 -3.59
N LEU A 91 7.37 -16.60 -2.44
CA LEU A 91 7.47 -15.64 -1.33
C LEU A 91 8.90 -15.51 -0.79
N ARG A 92 9.61 -16.64 -0.62
CA ARG A 92 11.01 -16.63 -0.19
C ARG A 92 11.93 -15.93 -1.18
N LEU A 93 11.78 -16.24 -2.47
CA LEU A 93 12.58 -15.63 -3.54
C LEU A 93 12.33 -14.11 -3.62
N LEU A 94 11.06 -13.71 -3.53
CA LEU A 94 10.68 -12.31 -3.57
C LEU A 94 11.20 -11.53 -2.34
N MET A 95 11.19 -12.14 -1.15
CA MET A 95 11.80 -11.57 0.05
C MET A 95 13.30 -11.40 -0.10
N LEU A 96 14.00 -12.40 -0.65
CA LEU A 96 15.43 -12.31 -0.97
C LEU A 96 15.71 -11.24 -2.02
N ALA A 97 14.88 -11.12 -3.06
CA ALA A 97 15.04 -10.10 -4.10
C ALA A 97 14.88 -8.69 -3.53
N ALA A 98 13.88 -8.46 -2.65
CA ALA A 98 13.71 -7.19 -1.97
C ALA A 98 14.91 -6.87 -1.05
N THR A 99 15.42 -7.88 -0.31
CA THR A 99 16.60 -7.74 0.54
C THR A 99 17.85 -7.42 -0.28
N ALA A 100 18.08 -8.15 -1.37
CA ALA A 100 19.21 -7.90 -2.29
C ALA A 100 19.19 -6.49 -2.88
N ALA A 101 17.99 -5.96 -3.16
CA ALA A 101 17.84 -4.61 -3.68
C ALA A 101 18.35 -3.53 -2.69
N PHE A 102 18.20 -3.72 -1.38
CA PHE A 102 18.76 -2.80 -0.39
C PHE A 102 20.30 -2.83 -0.42
N PHE A 103 20.91 -4.01 -0.43
CA PHE A 103 22.36 -4.13 -0.52
C PHE A 103 22.92 -3.58 -1.83
N ALA A 104 22.23 -3.82 -2.94
CA ALA A 104 22.65 -3.28 -4.24
C ALA A 104 22.56 -1.76 -4.31
N CYS A 105 21.54 -1.15 -3.69
CA CYS A 105 21.38 0.30 -3.58
C CYS A 105 22.42 0.95 -2.63
N ALA A 106 23.19 0.19 -1.85
CA ALA A 106 24.34 0.71 -1.10
C ALA A 106 25.50 1.15 -2.01
N PHE A 107 25.49 0.75 -3.28
CA PHE A 107 26.52 1.06 -4.27
C PHE A 107 25.93 1.87 -5.42
N PRO A 108 26.07 3.19 -5.43
CA PRO A 108 25.48 4.04 -6.48
C PRO A 108 26.30 4.02 -7.76
N LEU A 109 26.37 2.85 -8.44
CA LEU A 109 27.17 2.66 -9.64
C LEU A 109 26.67 3.51 -10.82
N SER A 110 25.34 3.65 -10.97
CA SER A 110 24.69 4.49 -11.96
C SER A 110 23.20 4.68 -11.62
N VAL A 111 22.56 5.65 -12.29
CA VAL A 111 21.10 5.84 -12.20
C VAL A 111 20.35 4.59 -12.69
N SER A 112 20.83 3.97 -13.80
CA SER A 112 20.23 2.75 -14.34
C SER A 112 20.36 1.56 -13.40
N TRP A 113 21.50 1.43 -12.71
CA TRP A 113 21.69 0.42 -11.65
C TRP A 113 20.65 0.57 -10.54
N PHE A 114 20.53 1.76 -10.01
CA PHE A 114 19.54 2.05 -8.97
C PHE A 114 18.11 1.82 -9.47
N PHE A 115 17.81 2.25 -10.70
CA PHE A 115 16.50 2.05 -11.32
C PHE A 115 16.11 0.57 -11.36
N VAL A 116 17.00 -0.31 -11.83
CA VAL A 116 16.76 -1.76 -11.90
C VAL A 116 16.46 -2.32 -10.52
N TRP A 117 17.23 -1.96 -9.49
CA TRP A 117 17.01 -2.48 -8.16
C TRP A 117 15.78 -1.89 -7.47
N ARG A 118 15.46 -0.63 -7.72
CA ARG A 118 14.20 -0.01 -7.28
C ARG A 118 12.99 -0.67 -7.95
N LEU A 119 13.07 -0.96 -9.24
CA LEU A 119 12.07 -1.72 -9.99
C LEU A 119 11.92 -3.13 -9.42
N THR A 120 13.03 -3.84 -9.22
CA THR A 120 13.06 -5.20 -8.64
C THR A 120 12.42 -5.25 -7.26
N SER A 121 12.73 -4.29 -6.38
CA SER A 121 12.10 -4.18 -5.07
C SER A 121 10.60 -3.94 -5.17
N GLY A 122 10.17 -3.16 -6.17
CA GLY A 122 8.76 -2.94 -6.48
C GLY A 122 8.07 -4.23 -6.95
N VAL A 123 8.68 -4.98 -7.88
CA VAL A 123 8.16 -6.27 -8.35
C VAL A 123 7.99 -7.25 -7.18
N ALA A 124 8.99 -7.34 -6.31
CA ALA A 124 8.90 -8.15 -5.10
C ALA A 124 7.73 -7.69 -4.22
N GLY A 125 7.58 -6.38 -4.00
CA GLY A 125 6.52 -5.79 -3.20
C GLY A 125 5.12 -6.11 -3.72
N GLY A 126 4.89 -5.88 -5.01
CA GLY A 126 3.60 -6.14 -5.65
C GLY A 126 3.21 -7.62 -5.65
N ALA A 127 4.17 -8.51 -5.96
CA ALA A 127 3.94 -9.93 -5.96
C ALA A 127 3.68 -10.48 -4.53
N ILE A 128 4.46 -10.07 -3.52
CA ILE A 128 4.25 -10.46 -2.13
C ILE A 128 2.86 -10.01 -1.66
N MET A 129 2.44 -8.79 -2.00
CA MET A 129 1.13 -8.26 -1.59
C MET A 129 -0.04 -9.11 -2.12
N VAL A 130 0.07 -9.63 -3.33
CA VAL A 130 -0.93 -10.53 -3.92
C VAL A 130 -0.89 -11.92 -3.28
N LEU A 131 0.29 -12.42 -2.93
CA LEU A 131 0.48 -13.80 -2.51
C LEU A 131 0.32 -14.02 -1.00
N VAL A 132 0.69 -13.05 -0.16
CA VAL A 132 0.74 -13.23 1.30
C VAL A 132 -0.61 -13.65 1.87
N ALA A 133 -1.65 -12.85 1.65
CA ALA A 133 -2.97 -13.14 2.20
C ALA A 133 -3.56 -14.44 1.63
N THR A 134 -3.40 -14.66 0.32
CA THR A 134 -3.89 -15.86 -0.36
C THR A 134 -3.18 -17.14 0.07
N SER A 135 -1.94 -17.05 0.53
CA SER A 135 -1.16 -18.19 1.03
C SER A 135 -1.48 -18.52 2.50
N ILE A 136 -1.81 -17.52 3.32
CA ILE A 136 -1.95 -17.69 4.77
C ILE A 136 -3.40 -17.91 5.19
N LEU A 137 -4.33 -17.09 4.71
CA LEU A 137 -5.73 -17.11 5.17
C LEU A 137 -6.47 -18.43 4.99
N PRO A 138 -6.20 -19.27 3.96
CA PRO A 138 -6.82 -20.58 3.87
C PRO A 138 -6.51 -21.53 5.04
N HIS A 139 -5.36 -21.31 5.71
CA HIS A 139 -4.89 -22.13 6.85
C HIS A 139 -5.34 -21.56 8.20
N VAL A 140 -6.16 -20.51 8.21
CA VAL A 140 -6.63 -19.81 9.40
C VAL A 140 -8.12 -20.07 9.59
N PRO A 141 -8.59 -20.39 10.83
CA PRO A 141 -10.01 -20.54 11.13
C PRO A 141 -10.80 -19.30 10.67
N PRO A 142 -11.99 -19.46 10.06
CA PRO A 142 -12.79 -18.36 9.53
C PRO A 142 -13.00 -17.19 10.50
N ALA A 143 -13.26 -17.52 11.78
CA ALA A 143 -13.46 -16.53 12.84
C ALA A 143 -12.21 -15.67 13.16
N ARG A 144 -11.01 -16.09 12.75
CA ARG A 144 -9.74 -15.39 13.02
C ARG A 144 -9.10 -14.74 11.77
N ARG A 145 -9.68 -14.94 10.60
CA ARG A 145 -9.13 -14.41 9.33
C ARG A 145 -9.00 -12.89 9.32
N GLY A 146 -9.97 -12.19 9.90
CA GLY A 146 -9.90 -10.73 10.02
C GLY A 146 -8.72 -10.26 10.86
N PHE A 147 -8.51 -10.88 12.03
CA PHE A 147 -7.37 -10.59 12.90
C PHE A 147 -6.03 -10.86 12.20
N VAL A 148 -5.88 -12.03 11.59
CA VAL A 148 -4.65 -12.40 10.88
C VAL A 148 -4.39 -11.49 9.68
N SER A 149 -5.41 -11.11 8.92
CA SER A 149 -5.30 -10.13 7.85
C SER A 149 -4.82 -8.77 8.38
N GLY A 150 -5.39 -8.29 9.49
CA GLY A 150 -4.95 -7.07 10.17
C GLY A 150 -3.48 -7.12 10.57
N MET A 151 -3.02 -8.23 11.15
CA MET A 151 -1.62 -8.43 11.53
C MET A 151 -0.68 -8.46 10.33
N ILE A 152 -1.08 -9.06 9.21
CA ILE A 152 -0.28 -9.03 7.97
C ILE A 152 -0.10 -7.60 7.49
N PHE A 153 -1.16 -6.81 7.42
CA PHE A 153 -1.10 -5.43 6.93
C PHE A 153 -0.48 -4.44 7.93
N LEU A 154 -0.47 -4.78 9.23
CA LEU A 154 0.25 -4.01 10.25
C LEU A 154 1.74 -3.84 9.89
N GLY A 155 2.35 -4.84 9.24
CA GLY A 155 3.73 -4.77 8.77
C GLY A 155 4.02 -3.56 7.88
N LEU A 156 3.05 -3.11 7.07
CA LEU A 156 3.19 -1.92 6.23
C LEU A 156 3.40 -0.66 7.09
N GLY A 157 2.50 -0.38 8.02
CA GLY A 157 2.58 0.81 8.87
C GLY A 157 3.80 0.79 9.80
N LEU A 158 4.13 -0.40 10.36
CA LEU A 158 5.35 -0.60 11.15
C LEU A 158 6.61 -0.32 10.33
N GLY A 159 6.66 -0.74 9.06
CA GLY A 159 7.80 -0.49 8.19
C GLY A 159 7.97 0.99 7.84
N ILE A 160 6.86 1.73 7.65
CA ILE A 160 6.90 3.17 7.45
C ILE A 160 7.46 3.86 8.70
N ALA A 161 6.90 3.58 9.87
CA ALA A 161 7.34 4.17 11.14
C ALA A 161 8.81 3.80 11.46
N ALA A 162 9.18 2.52 11.26
CA ALA A 162 10.53 2.05 11.46
C ALA A 162 11.53 2.73 10.51
N SER A 163 11.15 3.01 9.27
CA SER A 163 12.03 3.74 8.35
C SER A 163 12.26 5.18 8.81
N GLY A 164 11.24 5.86 9.32
CA GLY A 164 11.36 7.23 9.86
C GLY A 164 12.26 7.31 11.09
N THR A 165 12.36 6.24 11.89
CA THR A 165 13.23 6.17 13.09
C THR A 165 14.62 5.65 12.76
N ALA A 166 14.72 4.56 12.00
CA ALA A 166 15.98 3.90 11.71
C ALA A 166 16.90 4.72 10.79
N ILE A 167 16.32 5.37 9.76
CA ILE A 167 17.10 6.10 8.76
C ILE A 167 17.90 7.26 9.38
N PRO A 168 17.33 8.16 10.19
CA PRO A 168 18.14 9.22 10.82
C PRO A 168 19.25 8.71 11.70
N TRP A 169 19.04 7.57 12.36
CA TRP A 169 20.08 6.94 13.18
C TRP A 169 21.18 6.34 12.31
N LEU A 170 20.84 5.61 11.27
CA LEU A 170 21.78 5.00 10.33
C LEU A 170 22.58 6.03 9.54
N LEU A 171 21.96 7.15 9.16
CA LEU A 171 22.60 8.24 8.42
C LEU A 171 23.80 8.88 9.17
N ARG A 172 23.88 8.71 10.50
CA ARG A 172 25.07 9.13 11.29
C ARG A 172 26.33 8.38 10.87
N HIS A 173 26.18 7.18 10.30
CA HIS A 173 27.27 6.36 9.80
C HIS A 173 27.50 6.51 8.29
N GLY A 174 26.64 7.26 7.64
CA GLY A 174 26.69 7.53 6.20
C GLY A 174 25.59 6.87 5.40
N LEU A 175 25.41 7.34 4.17
CA LEU A 175 24.30 6.93 3.30
C LEU A 175 24.44 5.47 2.84
N ARG A 176 25.67 5.03 2.54
CA ARG A 176 25.96 3.64 2.18
C ARG A 176 25.60 2.68 3.33
N ASP A 177 26.00 3.01 4.55
CA ASP A 177 25.73 2.20 5.73
C ASP A 177 24.25 2.19 6.08
N THR A 178 23.52 3.27 5.75
CA THR A 178 22.06 3.30 5.86
C THR A 178 21.40 2.25 4.96
N TRP A 179 21.80 2.15 3.69
CA TRP A 179 21.29 1.12 2.79
C TRP A 179 21.64 -0.29 3.25
N ILE A 180 22.88 -0.50 3.73
CA ILE A 180 23.32 -1.77 4.31
C ILE A 180 22.49 -2.12 5.55
N GLY A 181 22.27 -1.16 6.46
CA GLY A 181 21.48 -1.36 7.68
C GLY A 181 20.02 -1.74 7.38
N LEU A 182 19.39 -1.09 6.39
CA LEU A 182 18.07 -1.47 5.92
C LEU A 182 18.08 -2.87 5.28
N GLY A 183 19.12 -3.21 4.54
CA GLY A 183 19.35 -4.54 3.97
C GLY A 183 19.48 -5.62 5.04
N VAL A 184 20.23 -5.35 6.12
CA VAL A 184 20.38 -6.24 7.28
C VAL A 184 19.04 -6.43 7.98
N LEU A 185 18.28 -5.37 8.21
CA LEU A 185 16.93 -5.46 8.79
C LEU A 185 16.01 -6.32 7.92
N ALA A 186 16.00 -6.07 6.59
CA ALA A 186 15.24 -6.88 5.64
C ALA A 186 15.68 -8.35 5.64
N LEU A 187 16.98 -8.62 5.74
CA LEU A 187 17.53 -9.97 5.82
C LEU A 187 17.07 -10.70 7.09
N VAL A 188 17.14 -10.03 8.24
CA VAL A 188 16.67 -10.59 9.53
C VAL A 188 15.18 -10.92 9.46
N LEU A 189 14.34 -10.02 8.95
CA LEU A 189 12.91 -10.28 8.78
C LEU A 189 12.65 -11.40 7.78
N THR A 190 13.43 -11.50 6.71
CA THR A 190 13.39 -12.60 5.74
C THR A 190 13.74 -13.93 6.41
N ALA A 191 14.79 -13.96 7.25
CA ALA A 191 15.20 -15.15 7.98
C ALA A 191 14.12 -15.59 8.99
N ILE A 192 13.54 -14.66 9.76
CA ILE A 192 12.44 -14.92 10.69
C ILE A 192 11.25 -15.54 9.95
N SER A 193 10.87 -14.98 8.78
CA SER A 193 9.75 -15.46 7.99
C SER A 193 9.98 -16.81 7.31
N TRP A 194 11.24 -17.25 7.17
CA TRP A 194 11.65 -18.32 6.27
C TRP A 194 10.91 -19.65 6.46
N PHE A 195 10.67 -20.02 7.70
CA PHE A 195 9.98 -21.26 8.05
C PHE A 195 8.48 -21.09 8.28
N GLY A 196 8.00 -19.86 8.40
CA GLY A 196 6.60 -19.54 8.67
C GLY A 196 5.68 -19.66 7.44
N TRP A 197 6.22 -19.69 6.23
CA TRP A 197 5.40 -19.81 5.03
C TRP A 197 4.75 -21.20 4.94
N PRO A 198 3.41 -21.31 4.76
CA PRO A 198 2.70 -22.56 4.69
C PRO A 198 3.28 -23.54 3.66
N ARG A 199 3.29 -24.84 4.02
CA ARG A 199 3.69 -25.93 3.14
C ARG A 199 2.42 -26.51 2.50
N GLY A 200 2.35 -26.50 1.23
CA GLY A 200 1.23 -26.98 0.44
C GLY A 200 0.53 -25.81 -0.21
N ASP A 201 0.38 -25.92 -1.50
CA ASP A 201 -0.56 -25.10 -2.21
C ASP A 201 -1.92 -25.49 -1.63
N ALA A 202 -2.58 -24.57 -0.88
CA ALA A 202 -4.02 -24.66 -0.80
C ALA A 202 -4.44 -24.80 -2.26
N PRO A 203 -5.21 -25.88 -2.63
CA PRO A 203 -5.59 -26.06 -4.00
C PRO A 203 -6.09 -24.70 -4.46
N ALA A 204 -5.45 -24.12 -5.45
CA ALA A 204 -6.01 -22.98 -6.12
C ALA A 204 -7.39 -23.45 -6.49
N ALA A 205 -8.41 -22.98 -5.74
CA ALA A 205 -9.78 -23.37 -6.02
C ALA A 205 -9.89 -23.25 -7.53
N PRO A 206 -10.20 -24.33 -8.25
CA PRO A 206 -10.04 -24.37 -9.69
C PRO A 206 -10.72 -23.11 -10.19
N GLN A 207 -9.92 -22.17 -10.67
CA GLN A 207 -10.43 -21.06 -11.45
C GLN A 207 -10.79 -21.72 -12.78
N HIS A 208 -11.87 -22.49 -12.74
CA HIS A 208 -12.64 -22.65 -13.94
C HIS A 208 -12.84 -21.21 -14.39
N ALA A 209 -12.31 -20.92 -15.56
CA ALA A 209 -12.85 -19.86 -16.39
C ALA A 209 -14.33 -20.23 -16.54
N ALA A 210 -15.10 -19.98 -15.49
CA ALA A 210 -16.55 -20.06 -15.55
C ALA A 210 -16.87 -19.00 -16.58
N ALA A 211 -17.34 -19.52 -17.73
CA ALA A 211 -18.00 -18.68 -18.71
C ALA A 211 -18.90 -17.67 -17.96
N PRO A 212 -18.96 -16.42 -18.39
CA PRO A 212 -19.76 -15.41 -17.73
C PRO A 212 -21.17 -15.98 -17.54
N ARG A 213 -21.48 -16.45 -16.33
CA ARG A 213 -22.87 -16.67 -15.99
C ARG A 213 -23.49 -15.28 -15.91
N ALA A 214 -24.48 -15.05 -16.74
CA ALA A 214 -25.37 -13.90 -16.66
C ALA A 214 -25.94 -13.84 -15.22
N GLY A 215 -25.26 -13.16 -14.34
CA GLY A 215 -25.63 -12.94 -12.96
C GLY A 215 -25.65 -11.41 -12.73
N HIS A 216 -26.42 -10.94 -11.85
CA HIS A 216 -26.83 -9.55 -11.51
C HIS A 216 -25.85 -8.39 -11.76
N ALA A 217 -24.59 -8.65 -12.15
CA ALA A 217 -23.66 -7.65 -12.68
C ALA A 217 -24.06 -7.10 -14.06
N ASP A 218 -25.05 -7.72 -14.74
CA ASP A 218 -25.54 -7.30 -16.07
C ASP A 218 -26.46 -6.06 -16.02
N SER A 219 -26.74 -5.53 -14.84
CA SER A 219 -27.39 -4.22 -14.78
C SER A 219 -26.41 -3.15 -15.28
N PRO A 220 -26.76 -2.40 -16.33
CA PRO A 220 -25.93 -1.28 -16.82
C PRO A 220 -25.56 -0.29 -15.70
N ARG A 221 -26.40 -0.18 -14.68
CA ARG A 221 -26.17 0.65 -13.49
C ARG A 221 -25.05 0.13 -12.62
N THR A 222 -25.04 -1.17 -12.26
CA THR A 222 -23.97 -1.78 -11.47
C THR A 222 -22.63 -1.72 -12.20
N ALA A 223 -22.62 -2.03 -13.51
CA ALA A 223 -21.42 -1.92 -14.33
C ALA A 223 -20.88 -0.48 -14.39
N PHE A 224 -21.76 0.53 -14.48
CA PHE A 224 -21.35 1.94 -14.41
C PHE A 224 -20.77 2.31 -13.03
N ALA A 225 -21.44 1.92 -11.94
CA ALA A 225 -20.99 2.19 -10.58
C ALA A 225 -19.62 1.56 -10.29
N LEU A 226 -19.37 0.33 -10.76
CA LEU A 226 -18.06 -0.32 -10.66
C LEU A 226 -16.99 0.42 -11.46
N ARG A 227 -17.27 0.82 -12.71
CA ARG A 227 -16.33 1.60 -13.54
C ARG A 227 -15.99 2.94 -12.88
N LEU A 228 -17.00 3.60 -12.31
CA LEU A 228 -16.82 4.85 -11.57
C LEU A 228 -15.93 4.63 -10.35
N LEU A 229 -16.14 3.55 -9.57
CA LEU A 229 -15.30 3.21 -8.43
C LEU A 229 -13.85 2.94 -8.85
N TYR A 230 -13.64 2.24 -9.99
CA TYR A 230 -12.27 2.01 -10.51
C TYR A 230 -11.59 3.32 -10.88
N ALA A 231 -12.30 4.23 -11.55
CA ALA A 231 -11.76 5.56 -11.90
C ALA A 231 -11.45 6.41 -10.65
N GLN A 232 -12.32 6.37 -9.65
CA GLN A 232 -12.11 7.06 -8.38
C GLN A 232 -10.90 6.49 -7.62
N TYR A 233 -10.74 5.16 -7.57
CA TYR A 233 -9.63 4.51 -6.89
C TYR A 233 -8.31 4.74 -7.62
N ALA A 234 -8.34 4.82 -8.96
CA ALA A 234 -7.21 5.24 -9.77
C ALA A 234 -6.82 6.71 -9.52
N ALA A 235 -7.81 7.61 -9.48
CA ALA A 235 -7.58 9.03 -9.17
C ALA A 235 -7.10 9.22 -7.72
N ASN A 236 -7.58 8.41 -6.78
CA ASN A 236 -7.07 8.38 -5.41
C ASN A 236 -5.59 8.00 -5.37
N ALA A 237 -5.19 6.95 -6.13
CA ALA A 237 -3.78 6.58 -6.25
C ALA A 237 -2.94 7.75 -6.77
N LEU A 238 -3.40 8.40 -7.85
CA LEU A 238 -2.73 9.56 -8.45
C LEU A 238 -2.59 10.70 -7.43
N GLY A 239 -3.65 11.00 -6.69
CA GLY A 239 -3.66 12.10 -5.72
C GLY A 239 -2.79 11.88 -4.49
N LEU A 240 -2.53 10.62 -4.11
CA LEU A 240 -1.69 10.30 -2.95
C LEU A 240 -0.19 10.24 -3.28
N VAL A 241 0.19 10.02 -4.54
CA VAL A 241 1.61 9.92 -4.95
C VAL A 241 2.46 11.09 -4.50
N PRO A 242 2.03 12.37 -4.61
CA PRO A 242 2.84 13.50 -4.15
C PRO A 242 3.29 13.37 -2.70
N ALA A 243 2.38 13.04 -1.79
CA ALA A 243 2.72 12.88 -0.38
C ALA A 243 3.57 11.62 -0.13
N MET A 244 3.28 10.53 -0.82
CA MET A 244 4.03 9.28 -0.66
C MET A 244 5.50 9.38 -1.09
N VAL A 245 5.83 10.30 -1.99
CA VAL A 245 7.19 10.46 -2.53
C VAL A 245 7.86 11.72 -2.01
N LEU A 246 7.15 12.84 -1.95
CA LEU A 246 7.76 14.15 -1.77
C LEU A 246 7.52 14.76 -0.38
N LEU A 247 6.68 14.18 0.51
CA LEU A 247 6.38 14.81 1.80
C LEU A 247 7.64 15.10 2.63
N VAL A 248 8.53 14.11 2.76
CA VAL A 248 9.77 14.27 3.54
C VAL A 248 10.72 15.26 2.87
N ASP A 249 10.83 15.19 1.54
CA ASP A 249 11.67 16.10 0.77
C ASP A 249 11.15 17.53 0.81
N TYR A 250 9.83 17.72 0.75
CA TYR A 250 9.17 19.02 0.93
C TYR A 250 9.49 19.62 2.30
N VAL A 251 9.35 18.86 3.38
CA VAL A 251 9.66 19.36 4.73
C VAL A 251 11.16 19.63 4.89
N ALA A 252 12.02 18.71 4.40
CA ALA A 252 13.45 18.78 4.61
C ALA A 252 14.13 19.87 3.76
N ARG A 253 13.88 19.88 2.44
CA ARG A 253 14.51 20.76 1.47
C ARG A 253 13.60 21.92 1.05
N GLY A 254 12.34 21.64 0.75
CA GLY A 254 11.39 22.64 0.29
C GLY A 254 11.12 23.72 1.33
N LEU A 255 10.98 23.35 2.60
CA LEU A 255 10.77 24.27 3.72
C LEU A 255 12.06 24.57 4.50
N GLY A 256 13.15 23.87 4.24
CA GLY A 256 14.42 24.05 4.94
C GLY A 256 14.43 23.54 6.39
N HIS A 257 13.47 22.73 6.81
CA HIS A 257 13.38 22.24 8.20
C HIS A 257 14.38 21.10 8.50
N GLY A 258 15.09 20.61 7.48
CA GLY A 258 16.08 19.56 7.61
C GLY A 258 15.52 18.14 7.60
N ALA A 259 16.40 17.17 7.29
CA ALA A 259 16.03 15.77 7.11
C ALA A 259 15.46 15.12 8.39
N ALA A 260 15.91 15.55 9.59
CA ALA A 260 15.43 15.02 10.86
C ALA A 260 13.96 15.34 11.09
N THR A 261 13.52 16.56 10.81
CA THR A 261 12.10 16.97 10.92
C THR A 261 11.24 16.20 9.94
N GLY A 262 11.66 16.11 8.66
CA GLY A 262 10.93 15.34 7.67
C GLY A 262 10.81 13.84 8.04
N ALA A 263 11.87 13.26 8.63
CA ALA A 263 11.82 11.88 9.12
C ALA A 263 10.87 11.72 10.32
N HIS A 264 10.81 12.70 11.23
CA HIS A 264 9.84 12.70 12.34
C HIS A 264 8.40 12.70 11.80
N ASP A 265 8.09 13.57 10.84
CA ASP A 265 6.76 13.60 10.21
C ASP A 265 6.46 12.25 9.53
N TRP A 266 7.48 11.60 8.97
CA TRP A 266 7.32 10.27 8.39
C TRP A 266 7.02 9.17 9.41
N VAL A 267 7.54 9.27 10.63
CA VAL A 267 7.13 8.39 11.75
C VAL A 267 5.64 8.59 12.05
N LEU A 268 5.18 9.83 12.15
CA LEU A 268 3.77 10.15 12.38
C LEU A 268 2.86 9.61 11.26
N TYR A 269 3.32 9.72 10.01
CA TYR A 269 2.65 9.11 8.86
C TYR A 269 2.50 7.59 9.04
N GLY A 270 3.57 6.90 9.46
CA GLY A 270 3.58 5.46 9.71
C GLY A 270 2.67 5.05 10.87
N VAL A 271 2.68 5.79 11.97
CA VAL A 271 1.78 5.56 13.11
C VAL A 271 0.32 5.72 12.69
N ALA A 272 0.01 6.77 11.93
CA ALA A 272 -1.32 6.97 11.38
C ALA A 272 -1.72 5.84 10.40
N ALA A 273 -0.78 5.33 9.61
CA ALA A 273 -0.99 4.20 8.71
C ALA A 273 -1.35 2.89 9.44
N ILE A 274 -0.87 2.71 10.68
CA ILE A 274 -1.26 1.58 11.52
C ILE A 274 -2.75 1.68 11.92
N ALA A 275 -3.18 2.86 12.33
CA ALA A 275 -4.53 3.09 12.82
C ALA A 275 -5.57 3.18 11.68
N GLY A 276 -5.14 3.65 10.50
CA GLY A 276 -6.01 4.02 9.39
C GLY A 276 -7.03 2.96 8.97
N PRO A 277 -6.64 1.72 8.65
CA PRO A 277 -7.57 0.69 8.23
C PRO A 277 -8.65 0.38 9.29
N ILE A 278 -8.28 0.43 10.57
CA ILE A 278 -9.20 0.18 11.69
C ILE A 278 -10.22 1.32 11.78
N VAL A 279 -9.74 2.57 11.77
CA VAL A 279 -10.60 3.76 11.86
C VAL A 279 -11.53 3.85 10.64
N CYS A 280 -11.01 3.60 9.44
CA CYS A 280 -11.82 3.61 8.22
C CYS A 280 -12.87 2.50 8.21
N GLY A 281 -12.53 1.28 8.66
CA GLY A 281 -13.47 0.17 8.80
C GLY A 281 -14.60 0.51 9.78
N GLN A 282 -14.26 0.98 10.99
CA GLN A 282 -15.25 1.38 12.00
C GLN A 282 -16.13 2.56 11.54
N ALA A 283 -15.57 3.50 10.80
CA ALA A 283 -16.36 4.58 10.20
C ALA A 283 -17.35 4.01 9.17
N ALA A 284 -16.90 3.10 8.31
CA ALA A 284 -17.78 2.47 7.32
C ALA A 284 -18.89 1.64 7.96
N ASP A 285 -18.62 0.95 9.07
CA ASP A 285 -19.64 0.20 9.82
C ASP A 285 -20.75 1.11 10.39
N ARG A 286 -20.42 2.37 10.70
CA ARG A 286 -21.39 3.33 11.27
C ARG A 286 -22.18 4.13 10.25
N ILE A 287 -21.52 4.58 9.18
CA ILE A 287 -22.10 5.50 8.19
C ILE A 287 -22.28 4.87 6.80
N GLY A 288 -21.91 3.58 6.62
CA GLY A 288 -21.91 2.87 5.34
C GLY A 288 -20.66 3.15 4.50
N PHE A 289 -20.31 2.19 3.65
CA PHE A 289 -19.08 2.29 2.83
C PHE A 289 -19.14 3.45 1.83
N ARG A 290 -20.30 3.76 1.27
CA ARG A 290 -20.47 4.87 0.33
C ARG A 290 -20.15 6.22 0.99
N ALA A 291 -20.73 6.50 2.15
CA ALA A 291 -20.48 7.75 2.87
C ALA A 291 -19.03 7.83 3.38
N ALA A 292 -18.50 6.74 3.94
CA ALA A 292 -17.12 6.66 4.40
C ALA A 292 -16.11 6.89 3.26
N TRP A 293 -16.39 6.36 2.05
CA TRP A 293 -15.58 6.60 0.86
C TRP A 293 -15.54 8.08 0.47
N ARG A 294 -16.69 8.76 0.47
CA ARG A 294 -16.78 10.22 0.19
C ARG A 294 -16.02 11.04 1.20
N VAL A 295 -16.20 10.73 2.48
CA VAL A 295 -15.47 11.40 3.58
C VAL A 295 -13.96 11.18 3.43
N ALA A 296 -13.53 9.96 3.08
CA ALA A 296 -12.13 9.66 2.84
C ALA A 296 -11.55 10.48 1.69
N LEU A 297 -12.24 10.56 0.55
CA LEU A 297 -11.81 11.38 -0.59
C LEU A 297 -11.74 12.87 -0.23
N LEU A 298 -12.74 13.38 0.49
CA LEU A 298 -12.77 14.77 0.95
C LEU A 298 -11.59 15.09 1.86
N LEU A 299 -11.39 14.29 2.90
CA LEU A 299 -10.31 14.54 3.87
C LEU A 299 -8.93 14.45 3.23
N GLN A 300 -8.72 13.50 2.31
CA GLN A 300 -7.47 13.40 1.56
C GLN A 300 -7.27 14.58 0.61
N ALA A 301 -8.32 15.01 -0.11
CA ALA A 301 -8.25 16.18 -0.98
C ALA A 301 -7.88 17.45 -0.20
N LEU A 302 -8.52 17.67 0.96
CA LEU A 302 -8.21 18.79 1.84
C LEU A 302 -6.78 18.70 2.40
N ALA A 303 -6.33 17.51 2.80
CA ALA A 303 -4.99 17.30 3.34
C ALA A 303 -3.89 17.56 2.29
N VAL A 304 -4.07 17.08 1.05
CA VAL A 304 -3.13 17.35 -0.03
C VAL A 304 -3.19 18.82 -0.46
N ALA A 305 -4.38 19.43 -0.52
CA ALA A 305 -4.54 20.85 -0.80
C ALA A 305 -3.86 21.72 0.27
N LEU A 306 -3.94 21.31 1.54
CA LEU A 306 -3.31 22.01 2.65
C LEU A 306 -1.77 22.07 2.48
N LEU A 307 -1.15 21.00 1.99
CA LEU A 307 0.29 20.99 1.65
C LEU A 307 0.62 21.89 0.47
N ALA A 308 -0.33 22.14 -0.45
CA ALA A 308 -0.13 23.03 -1.59
C ALA A 308 -0.18 24.52 -1.20
N VAL A 309 -0.97 24.88 -0.17
CA VAL A 309 -1.28 26.29 0.15
C VAL A 309 -0.68 26.78 1.46
N SER A 310 -0.17 25.87 2.31
CA SER A 310 0.32 26.24 3.64
C SER A 310 1.64 25.54 3.99
N SER A 311 2.59 26.33 4.46
CA SER A 311 3.87 25.85 5.02
C SER A 311 3.89 25.82 6.56
N GLN A 312 2.75 26.07 7.20
CA GLN A 312 2.65 26.06 8.65
C GLN A 312 2.82 24.66 9.22
N THR A 313 3.55 24.51 10.30
CA THR A 313 3.84 23.21 10.95
C THR A 313 2.57 22.43 11.28
N TRP A 314 1.54 23.09 11.83
CA TRP A 314 0.27 22.41 12.15
C TRP A 314 -0.41 21.86 10.89
N ALA A 315 -0.33 22.57 9.77
CA ALA A 315 -0.92 22.15 8.51
C ALA A 315 -0.23 20.88 7.97
N ILE A 316 1.10 20.87 8.04
CA ILE A 316 1.92 19.69 7.66
C ILE A 316 1.58 18.50 8.55
N LEU A 317 1.50 18.69 9.87
CA LEU A 317 1.17 17.62 10.82
C LEU A 317 -0.21 17.04 10.56
N VAL A 318 -1.24 17.88 10.39
CA VAL A 318 -2.61 17.43 10.07
C VAL A 318 -2.62 16.67 8.75
N ALA A 319 -2.00 17.21 7.70
CA ALA A 319 -1.92 16.53 6.41
C ALA A 319 -1.18 15.19 6.52
N THR A 320 -0.08 15.14 7.24
CA THR A 320 0.71 13.92 7.47
C THR A 320 -0.12 12.83 8.15
N LEU A 321 -0.85 13.16 9.21
CA LEU A 321 -1.69 12.20 9.93
C LEU A 321 -2.86 11.70 9.07
N VAL A 322 -3.54 12.60 8.37
CA VAL A 322 -4.64 12.24 7.47
C VAL A 322 -4.14 11.36 6.34
N LEU A 323 -3.11 11.77 5.62
CA LEU A 323 -2.59 11.03 4.47
C LEU A 323 -1.97 9.70 4.90
N GLY A 324 -1.29 9.66 6.05
CA GLY A 324 -0.80 8.41 6.63
C GLY A 324 -1.94 7.42 6.90
N ALA A 325 -2.99 7.85 7.60
CA ALA A 325 -4.13 7.00 7.92
C ALA A 325 -4.84 6.48 6.66
N PHE A 326 -5.09 7.35 5.69
CA PHE A 326 -5.84 6.98 4.50
C PHE A 326 -5.02 6.24 3.44
N THR A 327 -3.69 6.27 3.47
CA THR A 327 -2.87 5.49 2.51
C THR A 327 -3.21 3.99 2.53
N PRO A 328 -3.21 3.29 3.66
CA PRO A 328 -3.80 1.95 3.74
C PRO A 328 -5.30 1.95 4.04
N GLY A 329 -5.84 2.99 4.65
CA GLY A 329 -7.24 3.05 5.11
C GLY A 329 -8.27 3.06 3.99
N VAL A 330 -7.92 3.51 2.78
CA VAL A 330 -8.82 3.46 1.61
C VAL A 330 -9.05 2.05 1.09
N VAL A 331 -8.15 1.10 1.37
CA VAL A 331 -8.24 -0.28 0.88
C VAL A 331 -9.51 -0.98 1.36
N PRO A 332 -9.82 -1.06 2.67
CA PRO A 332 -11.06 -1.66 3.14
C PRO A 332 -12.31 -0.89 2.67
N LEU A 333 -12.22 0.42 2.49
CA LEU A 333 -13.34 1.20 1.97
C LEU A 333 -13.68 0.85 0.52
N ALA A 334 -12.68 0.76 -0.35
CA ALA A 334 -12.87 0.38 -1.75
C ALA A 334 -13.39 -1.06 -1.86
N LEU A 335 -12.84 -1.99 -1.07
CA LEU A 335 -13.27 -3.37 -1.04
C LEU A 335 -14.73 -3.49 -0.54
N GLY A 336 -15.07 -2.79 0.53
CA GLY A 336 -16.44 -2.75 1.07
C GLY A 336 -17.45 -2.18 0.06
N ARG A 337 -17.06 -1.14 -0.70
CA ARG A 337 -17.90 -0.61 -1.78
C ARG A 337 -18.15 -1.64 -2.88
N ILE A 338 -17.17 -2.45 -3.24
CA ILE A 338 -17.37 -3.55 -4.20
C ILE A 338 -18.37 -4.56 -3.65
N HIS A 339 -18.28 -4.92 -2.37
CA HIS A 339 -19.23 -5.84 -1.73
C HIS A 339 -20.65 -5.27 -1.68
N GLU A 340 -20.82 -3.95 -1.46
CA GLU A 340 -22.15 -3.31 -1.54
C GLU A 340 -22.72 -3.32 -2.96
N LEU A 341 -21.89 -3.13 -4.00
CA LEU A 341 -22.32 -3.07 -5.38
C LEU A 341 -22.63 -4.45 -5.98
N VAL A 342 -21.94 -5.49 -5.49
CA VAL A 342 -22.08 -6.88 -5.97
C VAL A 342 -22.19 -7.84 -4.77
N PRO A 343 -23.31 -7.80 -4.01
CA PRO A 343 -23.39 -8.49 -2.71
C PRO A 343 -23.40 -10.01 -2.77
N HIS A 344 -23.84 -10.62 -3.87
CA HIS A 344 -24.11 -12.07 -3.93
C HIS A 344 -23.19 -12.83 -4.89
N ASP A 345 -22.30 -12.15 -5.62
CA ASP A 345 -21.39 -12.78 -6.58
C ASP A 345 -19.93 -12.66 -6.17
N HIS A 346 -19.45 -13.70 -5.48
CA HIS A 346 -18.05 -13.75 -5.01
C HIS A 346 -17.02 -13.78 -6.16
N LEU A 347 -17.39 -14.28 -7.35
CA LEU A 347 -16.50 -14.30 -8.50
C LEU A 347 -16.34 -12.88 -9.08
N GLU A 348 -17.47 -12.18 -9.26
CA GLU A 348 -17.44 -10.80 -9.72
C GLU A 348 -16.80 -9.87 -8.68
N GLN A 349 -17.02 -10.07 -7.37
CA GLN A 349 -16.32 -9.33 -6.31
C GLN A 349 -14.79 -9.46 -6.44
N ARG A 350 -14.29 -10.68 -6.68
CA ARG A 350 -12.84 -10.93 -6.89
C ARG A 350 -12.33 -10.28 -8.17
N ALA A 351 -13.10 -10.38 -9.25
CA ALA A 351 -12.76 -9.76 -10.53
C ALA A 351 -12.75 -8.24 -10.43
N ALA A 352 -13.78 -7.66 -9.80
CA ALA A 352 -13.90 -6.22 -9.55
C ALA A 352 -12.74 -5.69 -8.69
N TRP A 353 -12.38 -6.41 -7.62
CA TRP A 353 -11.24 -6.06 -6.79
C TRP A 353 -9.91 -6.11 -7.55
N SER A 354 -9.72 -7.13 -8.39
CA SER A 354 -8.52 -7.23 -9.24
C SER A 354 -8.42 -6.07 -10.22
N ARG A 355 -9.53 -5.68 -10.87
CA ARG A 355 -9.58 -4.51 -11.78
C ARG A 355 -9.31 -3.21 -11.03
N ALA A 356 -9.92 -3.01 -9.86
CA ALA A 356 -9.72 -1.83 -9.02
C ALA A 356 -8.25 -1.68 -8.59
N THR A 357 -7.64 -2.74 -8.08
CA THR A 357 -6.24 -2.73 -7.63
C THR A 357 -5.25 -2.56 -8.78
N THR A 358 -5.55 -3.12 -9.95
CA THR A 358 -4.74 -2.91 -11.16
C THR A 358 -4.82 -1.45 -11.62
N ALA A 359 -6.02 -0.86 -11.63
CA ALA A 359 -6.20 0.55 -11.96
C ALA A 359 -5.45 1.46 -10.98
N PHE A 360 -5.55 1.18 -9.68
CA PHE A 360 -4.80 1.87 -8.63
C PHE A 360 -3.29 1.81 -8.88
N ALA A 361 -2.73 0.62 -9.08
CA ALA A 361 -1.29 0.43 -9.29
C ALA A 361 -0.81 1.09 -10.59
N LEU A 362 -1.60 1.05 -11.66
CA LEU A 362 -1.30 1.71 -12.92
C LEU A 362 -1.23 3.23 -12.75
N PHE A 363 -2.26 3.83 -12.16
CA PHE A 363 -2.30 5.28 -11.98
C PHE A 363 -1.29 5.77 -10.94
N GLN A 364 -0.93 4.93 -9.97
CA GLN A 364 0.18 5.22 -9.08
C GLN A 364 1.53 5.27 -9.81
N ALA A 365 1.78 4.32 -10.73
CA ALA A 365 3.00 4.33 -11.55
C ALA A 365 3.01 5.53 -12.51
N LEU A 366 1.89 5.77 -13.22
CA LEU A 366 1.75 6.94 -14.10
C LEU A 366 1.94 8.26 -13.34
N GLY A 367 1.32 8.37 -12.15
CA GLY A 367 1.49 9.51 -11.26
C GLY A 367 2.94 9.69 -10.81
N GLY A 368 3.62 8.60 -10.45
CA GLY A 368 5.03 8.64 -10.06
C GLY A 368 5.91 9.26 -11.15
N TYR A 369 5.81 8.79 -12.38
CA TYR A 369 6.56 9.35 -13.50
C TYR A 369 6.06 10.73 -13.93
N GLY A 370 4.75 10.95 -13.97
CA GLY A 370 4.15 12.23 -14.34
C GLY A 370 4.56 13.34 -13.38
N TYR A 371 4.50 13.10 -12.08
CA TYR A 371 4.94 14.06 -11.08
C TYR A 371 6.47 14.24 -11.06
N SER A 372 7.24 13.19 -11.33
CA SER A 372 8.69 13.32 -11.49
C SER A 372 9.04 14.23 -12.66
N TRP A 373 8.37 14.05 -13.80
CA TRP A 373 8.54 14.91 -14.97
C TRP A 373 8.11 16.34 -14.67
N LEU A 374 6.94 16.53 -14.08
CA LEU A 374 6.43 17.87 -13.73
C LEU A 374 7.34 18.57 -12.72
N PHE A 375 7.83 17.86 -11.71
CA PHE A 375 8.76 18.39 -10.71
C PHE A 375 10.06 18.89 -11.33
N ALA A 376 10.61 18.11 -12.29
CA ALA A 376 11.82 18.51 -13.03
C ALA A 376 11.61 19.79 -13.87
N HIS A 377 10.44 19.93 -14.53
CA HIS A 377 10.17 21.05 -15.45
C HIS A 377 9.55 22.27 -14.77
N SER A 378 9.13 22.15 -13.51
CA SER A 378 8.58 23.27 -12.73
C SER A 378 9.58 23.88 -11.73
N HIS A 379 10.88 23.66 -11.90
CA HIS A 379 11.92 24.12 -10.97
C HIS A 379 11.65 23.65 -9.52
N GLU A 380 11.31 22.37 -9.35
CA GLU A 380 11.04 21.75 -8.04
C GLU A 380 9.86 22.39 -7.29
N ASN A 381 8.80 22.76 -8.00
CA ASN A 381 7.63 23.41 -7.41
C ASN A 381 6.73 22.40 -6.68
N TYR A 382 6.94 22.21 -5.38
CA TYR A 382 6.16 21.31 -4.53
C TYR A 382 4.67 21.70 -4.49
N ALA A 383 4.35 22.99 -4.40
CA ALA A 383 2.98 23.46 -4.32
C ALA A 383 2.17 23.04 -5.56
N LEU A 384 2.77 23.14 -6.75
CA LEU A 384 2.15 22.69 -8.00
C LEU A 384 1.87 21.17 -7.97
N ILE A 385 2.83 20.38 -7.48
CA ILE A 385 2.69 18.92 -7.42
C ILE A 385 1.56 18.52 -6.45
N PHE A 386 1.52 19.11 -5.26
CA PHE A 386 0.42 18.86 -4.30
C PHE A 386 -0.92 19.38 -4.84
N ALA A 387 -0.95 20.53 -5.51
CA ALA A 387 -2.19 21.03 -6.13
C ALA A 387 -2.75 20.05 -7.18
N CYS A 388 -1.89 19.51 -8.05
CA CYS A 388 -2.31 18.47 -9.01
C CYS A 388 -2.87 17.22 -8.31
N GLY A 389 -2.25 16.78 -7.22
CA GLY A 389 -2.75 15.68 -6.40
C GLY A 389 -4.12 15.97 -5.78
N ALA A 390 -4.29 17.18 -5.22
CA ALA A 390 -5.55 17.63 -4.65
C ALA A 390 -6.68 17.71 -5.70
N VAL A 391 -6.36 18.19 -6.90
CA VAL A 391 -7.30 18.22 -8.04
C VAL A 391 -7.76 16.80 -8.39
N ALA A 392 -6.85 15.82 -8.48
CA ALA A 392 -7.20 14.44 -8.79
C ALA A 392 -8.19 13.85 -7.76
N LEU A 393 -7.94 14.08 -6.46
CA LEU A 393 -8.83 13.63 -5.37
C LEU A 393 -10.18 14.37 -5.39
N THR A 394 -10.17 15.67 -5.66
CA THR A 394 -11.39 16.48 -5.77
C THR A 394 -12.24 16.01 -6.95
N LEU A 395 -11.65 15.75 -8.11
CA LEU A 395 -12.36 15.21 -9.26
C LEU A 395 -12.96 13.83 -8.97
N ALA A 396 -12.24 12.96 -8.23
CA ALA A 396 -12.78 11.67 -7.79
C ALA A 396 -14.02 11.84 -6.90
N LEU A 397 -13.96 12.79 -5.94
CA LEU A 397 -15.09 13.11 -5.06
C LEU A 397 -16.27 13.68 -5.84
N LEU A 398 -16.05 14.66 -6.72
CA LEU A 398 -17.09 15.29 -7.53
C LEU A 398 -17.75 14.26 -8.45
N ALA A 399 -16.98 13.37 -9.07
CA ALA A 399 -17.51 12.29 -9.88
C ALA A 399 -18.47 11.40 -9.06
N ASP A 400 -18.14 11.08 -7.79
CA ASP A 400 -19.05 10.33 -6.92
C ASP A 400 -20.34 11.11 -6.59
N VAL A 401 -20.21 12.37 -6.26
CA VAL A 401 -21.35 13.21 -5.85
C VAL A 401 -22.32 13.45 -7.01
N PHE A 402 -21.81 13.74 -8.21
CA PHE A 402 -22.65 14.14 -9.34
C PHE A 402 -23.16 12.97 -10.19
N LEU A 403 -22.30 11.97 -10.42
CA LEU A 403 -22.65 10.85 -11.29
C LEU A 403 -23.46 9.77 -10.55
N ASN A 404 -23.22 9.60 -9.25
CA ASN A 404 -23.97 8.66 -8.42
C ASN A 404 -25.30 9.19 -7.87
N ARG A 405 -25.64 10.47 -8.09
CA ARG A 405 -26.98 11.02 -7.73
C ARG A 405 -28.12 10.40 -8.53
N ARG A 406 -27.82 9.78 -9.66
CA ARG A 406 -28.83 9.13 -10.51
C ARG A 406 -29.25 7.74 -10.00
N GLU A 407 -28.71 7.29 -8.87
CA GLU A 407 -29.00 5.98 -8.26
C GLU A 407 -29.90 6.05 -7.01
N ALA A 408 -30.26 7.24 -6.54
CA ALA A 408 -31.27 7.51 -5.52
C ALA A 408 -32.58 7.94 -6.22
#